data_0a5c92e65195a550e87d6366dbed7c9d
#
_entry.id   0a5c92e65195a550e87d6366dbed7c9d
#
_cell.length_a   1.000
_cell.length_b   1.000
_cell.length_c   1.000
_cell.angle_alpha   90.00
_cell.angle_beta   90.00
_cell.angle_gamma   90.00
#
_symmetry.space_group_name_H-M   'P 1'
#
loop_
_entity.id
_entity.type
_entity.pdbx_description
1 polymer ?
#
loop_
_entity_poly.entity_id
_entity_poly.type
_entity_poly.pdbx_seq_one_letter_code
_entity_poly.pdbx_strand_id
1 'polypeptide(L)'
;LHTAYRRQRQMCIRDSDLANVYAMRGRDWAIKLKAKTVDPTVKNVVVIGSGYIGIEAAEVFAKAGKQVTIVDMLPRLLSLYLDDEFTTILTKELASHGIQAAVGQGVKSFEGKDGQVTSVTTDKGHYPADLVISAAGIQANTGMLKGVVDLDDHGLIKINDYLQTSDPDIYAVGDATLVPFAPTGKNNRIALATNARRQGRVAAKNLLGTKLAMPAVSGSSALSVFDYHFASTGVKAGTADKLGVDCESVLVTDTVRPAFVPDDAGNDQVWFKLTYAPTDGRILGAQIMSKVDVTANINTISLAIQAKLTVYDLAYTDFFFQPGFDRPWNVMNVAAQKAIKALEK
;
A
#
# COMPACT_ATOMS: atom_id res chain seq x y z
N LEU A 1 10.62 -16.72 -22.29
CA LEU A 1 9.89 -15.56 -21.70
C LEU A 1 9.24 -15.87 -20.33
N HIS A 2 8.82 -17.13 -20.05
CA HIS A 2 8.20 -17.52 -18.76
C HIS A 2 9.19 -17.64 -17.58
N THR A 3 10.47 -17.81 -17.83
CA THR A 3 11.51 -17.96 -16.79
C THR A 3 11.98 -16.62 -16.20
N ALA A 4 11.88 -15.53 -16.93
CA ALA A 4 12.30 -14.19 -16.45
C ALA A 4 11.35 -13.61 -15.38
N TYR A 5 10.05 -13.89 -15.48
CA TYR A 5 9.06 -13.42 -14.48
C TYR A 5 9.22 -14.06 -13.10
N ARG A 6 9.79 -15.25 -12.99
CA ARG A 6 10.00 -15.94 -11.71
C ARG A 6 11.12 -15.35 -10.84
N ARG A 7 11.99 -14.51 -11.41
CA ARG A 7 13.22 -14.05 -10.73
C ARG A 7 13.12 -12.72 -10.01
N GLN A 8 12.06 -11.93 -10.21
CA GLN A 8 12.00 -10.56 -9.68
C GLN A 8 11.48 -10.43 -8.25
N ARG A 9 10.82 -11.45 -7.69
CA ARG A 9 10.23 -11.38 -6.33
C ARG A 9 10.46 -12.69 -5.58
N GLN A 10 11.36 -12.72 -4.61
CA GLN A 10 11.41 -13.77 -3.58
C GLN A 10 10.62 -13.30 -2.36
N MET A 11 9.83 -14.20 -1.75
CA MET A 11 9.17 -13.92 -0.49
C MET A 11 10.12 -14.18 0.67
N CYS A 12 10.01 -13.36 1.73
CA CYS A 12 10.90 -13.40 2.89
C CYS A 12 10.72 -14.63 3.79
N ILE A 13 9.67 -15.44 3.60
CA ILE A 13 9.44 -16.68 4.34
C ILE A 13 9.96 -17.83 3.49
N ARG A 14 10.75 -18.74 4.10
CA ARG A 14 11.20 -19.98 3.47
C ARG A 14 9.99 -20.75 2.97
N ASP A 15 10.03 -21.17 1.70
CA ASP A 15 9.01 -22.04 1.14
C ASP A 15 8.97 -23.31 2.03
N SER A 16 7.80 -23.57 2.61
CA SER A 16 7.55 -24.81 3.31
C SER A 16 7.41 -25.93 2.27
N ASP A 17 7.99 -27.10 2.52
CA ASP A 17 7.79 -28.31 1.71
C ASP A 17 6.36 -28.87 1.85
N LEU A 18 5.56 -28.31 2.77
CA LEU A 18 4.19 -28.71 2.99
C LEU A 18 3.30 -28.22 1.83
N ALA A 19 2.43 -29.09 1.37
CA ALA A 19 1.38 -28.71 0.44
C ALA A 19 0.37 -27.74 1.10
N ASN A 20 -0.33 -26.97 0.26
CA ASN A 20 -1.26 -25.91 0.68
C ASN A 20 -0.60 -24.69 1.38
N VAL A 21 0.71 -24.50 1.22
CA VAL A 21 1.40 -23.25 1.53
C VAL A 21 1.71 -22.53 0.22
N TYR A 22 1.05 -21.40 -0.01
CA TYR A 22 1.12 -20.69 -1.28
C TYR A 22 1.65 -19.27 -1.13
N ALA A 23 2.41 -18.84 -2.13
CA ALA A 23 2.74 -17.43 -2.31
C ALA A 23 1.79 -16.80 -3.35
N MET A 24 1.38 -15.55 -3.16
CA MET A 24 0.60 -14.83 -4.17
C MET A 24 1.55 -14.21 -5.20
N ARG A 25 1.83 -14.94 -6.31
CA ARG A 25 2.81 -14.55 -7.34
C ARG A 25 2.25 -14.70 -8.75
N GLY A 26 1.58 -13.68 -9.23
CA GLY A 26 1.11 -13.64 -10.62
C GLY A 26 -0.06 -14.59 -10.90
N ARG A 27 -0.38 -14.72 -12.18
CA ARG A 27 -1.60 -15.37 -12.67
C ARG A 27 -1.76 -16.85 -12.24
N ASP A 28 -0.70 -17.63 -12.36
CA ASP A 28 -0.79 -19.09 -12.10
C ASP A 28 -1.12 -19.37 -10.63
N TRP A 29 -0.56 -18.58 -9.71
CA TRP A 29 -0.89 -18.65 -8.29
C TRP A 29 -2.31 -18.16 -8.00
N ALA A 30 -2.74 -17.09 -8.65
CA ALA A 30 -4.11 -16.59 -8.53
C ALA A 30 -5.13 -17.64 -8.97
N ILE A 31 -4.88 -18.37 -10.06
CA ILE A 31 -5.73 -19.47 -10.53
C ILE A 31 -5.80 -20.59 -9.48
N LYS A 32 -4.66 -21.00 -8.92
CA LYS A 32 -4.61 -22.04 -7.88
C LYS A 32 -5.37 -21.60 -6.62
N LEU A 33 -5.17 -20.37 -6.15
CA LEU A 33 -5.85 -19.83 -4.97
C LEU A 33 -7.35 -19.68 -5.22
N LYS A 34 -7.76 -19.24 -6.42
CA LYS A 34 -9.17 -19.19 -6.79
C LYS A 34 -9.84 -20.56 -6.71
N ALA A 35 -9.18 -21.62 -7.16
CA ALA A 35 -9.73 -22.98 -7.01
C ALA A 35 -9.90 -23.39 -5.54
N LYS A 36 -9.06 -22.89 -4.63
CA LYS A 36 -9.14 -23.16 -3.19
C LYS A 36 -10.32 -22.44 -2.50
N THR A 37 -10.88 -21.40 -3.08
CA THR A 37 -12.08 -20.74 -2.51
C THR A 37 -13.31 -21.65 -2.51
N VAL A 38 -13.43 -22.52 -3.50
CA VAL A 38 -14.54 -23.49 -3.64
C VAL A 38 -14.19 -24.90 -3.18
N ASP A 39 -12.97 -25.15 -2.75
CA ASP A 39 -12.51 -26.44 -2.24
C ASP A 39 -13.16 -26.72 -0.85
N PRO A 40 -14.00 -27.77 -0.68
CA PRO A 40 -14.69 -28.04 0.57
C PRO A 40 -13.76 -28.54 1.66
N THR A 41 -12.55 -28.99 1.34
CA THR A 41 -11.53 -29.43 2.30
C THR A 41 -10.82 -28.26 2.96
N VAL A 42 -10.84 -27.07 2.33
CA VAL A 42 -10.26 -25.84 2.89
C VAL A 42 -11.33 -25.12 3.70
N LYS A 43 -11.18 -25.10 5.02
CA LYS A 43 -12.07 -24.41 5.98
C LYS A 43 -11.35 -23.26 6.67
N ASN A 44 -10.12 -23.49 7.12
CA ASN A 44 -9.30 -22.55 7.86
C ASN A 44 -8.17 -22.02 6.96
N VAL A 45 -8.11 -20.71 6.77
CA VAL A 45 -7.12 -20.04 5.95
C VAL A 45 -6.31 -19.10 6.82
N VAL A 46 -5.00 -19.26 6.83
CA VAL A 46 -4.08 -18.33 7.49
C VAL A 46 -3.37 -17.51 6.42
N VAL A 47 -3.51 -16.19 6.51
CA VAL A 47 -2.83 -15.22 5.65
C VAL A 47 -1.70 -14.58 6.44
N ILE A 48 -0.46 -14.69 5.96
CA ILE A 48 0.72 -14.13 6.61
C ILE A 48 1.10 -12.83 5.90
N GLY A 49 1.03 -11.72 6.64
CA GLY A 49 1.23 -10.37 6.16
C GLY A 49 -0.08 -9.64 5.89
N SER A 50 -0.21 -8.46 6.47
CA SER A 50 -1.40 -7.60 6.43
C SER A 50 -1.24 -6.38 5.50
N GLY A 51 -0.37 -6.48 4.49
CA GLY A 51 -0.29 -5.54 3.39
C GLY A 51 -1.47 -5.71 2.41
N TYR A 52 -1.50 -4.92 1.34
CA TYR A 52 -2.59 -4.95 0.35
C TYR A 52 -2.91 -6.36 -0.14
N ILE A 53 -1.90 -7.13 -0.56
CA ILE A 53 -2.08 -8.50 -1.06
C ILE A 53 -2.72 -9.41 -0.02
N GLY A 54 -2.27 -9.32 1.25
CA GLY A 54 -2.80 -10.14 2.33
C GLY A 54 -4.24 -9.80 2.68
N ILE A 55 -4.59 -8.53 2.72
CA ILE A 55 -5.96 -8.06 2.97
C ILE A 55 -6.91 -8.49 1.85
N GLU A 56 -6.52 -8.30 0.57
CA GLU A 56 -7.33 -8.75 -0.58
C GLU A 56 -7.54 -10.27 -0.57
N ALA A 57 -6.48 -11.04 -0.27
CA ALA A 57 -6.60 -12.49 -0.15
C ALA A 57 -7.55 -12.89 0.98
N ALA A 58 -7.42 -12.26 2.16
CA ALA A 58 -8.28 -12.52 3.31
C ALA A 58 -9.75 -12.24 3.00
N GLU A 59 -10.05 -11.12 2.36
CA GLU A 59 -11.40 -10.75 1.95
C GLU A 59 -12.01 -11.78 0.98
N VAL A 60 -11.25 -12.20 -0.04
CA VAL A 60 -11.72 -13.18 -1.04
C VAL A 60 -12.09 -14.51 -0.37
N PHE A 61 -11.27 -15.00 0.58
CA PHE A 61 -11.57 -16.25 1.28
C PHE A 61 -12.71 -16.11 2.31
N ALA A 62 -12.82 -14.97 3.00
CA ALA A 62 -13.95 -14.69 3.87
C ALA A 62 -15.28 -14.63 3.10
N LYS A 63 -15.32 -13.93 1.95
CA LYS A 63 -16.47 -13.92 1.03
C LYS A 63 -16.83 -15.31 0.51
N ALA A 64 -15.87 -16.23 0.44
CA ALA A 64 -16.09 -17.63 0.09
C ALA A 64 -16.52 -18.50 1.29
N GLY A 65 -16.82 -17.91 2.45
CA GLY A 65 -17.31 -18.60 3.66
C GLY A 65 -16.22 -19.36 4.43
N LYS A 66 -14.93 -19.04 4.22
CA LYS A 66 -13.83 -19.66 4.97
C LYS A 66 -13.55 -18.90 6.28
N GLN A 67 -13.06 -19.62 7.29
CA GLN A 67 -12.54 -19.00 8.51
C GLN A 67 -11.14 -18.44 8.21
N VAL A 68 -10.97 -17.12 8.34
CA VAL A 68 -9.71 -16.47 7.96
C VAL A 68 -9.04 -15.84 9.17
N THR A 69 -7.74 -16.12 9.32
CA THR A 69 -6.87 -15.45 10.28
C THR A 69 -5.73 -14.76 9.55
N ILE A 70 -5.56 -13.44 9.76
CA ILE A 70 -4.42 -12.67 9.28
C ILE A 70 -3.37 -12.61 10.39
N VAL A 71 -2.17 -13.08 10.11
CA VAL A 71 -1.01 -13.00 11.02
C VAL A 71 -0.02 -11.98 10.52
N ASP A 72 0.38 -11.03 11.37
CA ASP A 72 1.41 -10.04 11.02
C ASP A 72 2.30 -9.72 12.22
N MET A 73 3.60 -9.51 11.98
CA MET A 73 4.55 -9.06 12.98
C MET A 73 4.36 -7.58 13.36
N LEU A 74 3.77 -6.78 12.49
CA LEU A 74 3.43 -5.40 12.78
C LEU A 74 2.24 -5.33 13.75
N PRO A 75 2.15 -4.28 14.57
CA PRO A 75 1.14 -4.18 15.63
C PRO A 75 -0.27 -3.88 15.11
N ARG A 76 -0.43 -3.55 13.83
CA ARG A 76 -1.72 -3.20 13.20
C ARG A 76 -1.75 -3.61 11.73
N LEU A 77 -2.94 -3.93 11.25
CA LEU A 77 -3.19 -4.19 9.84
C LEU A 77 -2.89 -2.91 9.03
N LEU A 78 -2.34 -3.07 7.83
CA LEU A 78 -2.09 -1.98 6.88
C LEU A 78 -1.25 -0.81 7.42
N SER A 79 -0.52 -0.97 8.53
CA SER A 79 0.19 0.12 9.23
C SER A 79 1.31 0.79 8.43
N LEU A 80 1.77 0.18 7.32
CA LEU A 80 2.70 0.80 6.38
C LEU A 80 2.01 1.70 5.34
N TYR A 81 0.69 1.62 5.26
CA TYR A 81 -0.12 2.27 4.21
C TYR A 81 -1.08 3.32 4.74
N LEU A 82 -1.55 3.14 5.99
CA LEU A 82 -2.54 3.99 6.64
C LEU A 82 -2.17 4.25 8.10
N ASP A 83 -2.58 5.41 8.59
CA ASP A 83 -2.48 5.78 10.00
C ASP A 83 -3.58 5.12 10.86
N ASP A 84 -3.47 5.25 12.18
CA ASP A 84 -4.28 4.55 13.19
C ASP A 84 -5.77 4.75 13.03
N GLU A 85 -6.18 5.94 12.68
CA GLU A 85 -7.59 6.31 12.57
C GLU A 85 -8.28 5.45 11.50
N PHE A 86 -7.60 5.20 10.39
CA PHE A 86 -8.10 4.40 9.28
C PHE A 86 -7.99 2.90 9.56
N THR A 87 -6.83 2.46 10.06
CA THR A 87 -6.61 1.03 10.33
C THR A 87 -7.54 0.49 11.42
N THR A 88 -7.93 1.32 12.38
CA THR A 88 -8.91 0.98 13.42
C THR A 88 -10.29 0.70 12.82
N ILE A 89 -10.75 1.51 11.87
CA ILE A 89 -12.03 1.30 11.18
C ILE A 89 -11.99 0.02 10.37
N LEU A 90 -10.94 -0.17 9.56
CA LEU A 90 -10.79 -1.37 8.73
C LEU A 90 -10.64 -2.65 9.55
N THR A 91 -10.00 -2.60 10.72
CA THR A 91 -9.91 -3.77 11.62
C THR A 91 -11.29 -4.18 12.12
N LYS A 92 -12.15 -3.22 12.47
CA LYS A 92 -13.54 -3.50 12.87
C LYS A 92 -14.35 -4.07 11.70
N GLU A 93 -14.17 -3.52 10.51
CA GLU A 93 -14.83 -4.01 9.29
C GLU A 93 -14.45 -5.47 9.01
N LEU A 94 -13.16 -5.79 9.01
CA LEU A 94 -12.67 -7.16 8.83
C LEU A 94 -13.24 -8.12 9.90
N ALA A 95 -13.27 -7.70 11.17
CA ALA A 95 -13.82 -8.49 12.24
C ALA A 95 -15.33 -8.74 12.10
N SER A 96 -16.10 -7.77 11.60
CA SER A 96 -17.54 -7.92 11.33
C SER A 96 -17.83 -8.99 10.26
N HIS A 97 -16.86 -9.22 9.37
CA HIS A 97 -16.90 -10.28 8.35
C HIS A 97 -16.21 -11.58 8.79
N GLY A 98 -15.93 -11.75 10.08
CA GLY A 98 -15.38 -12.99 10.65
C GLY A 98 -13.88 -13.19 10.43
N ILE A 99 -13.15 -12.16 9.99
CA ILE A 99 -11.69 -12.23 9.84
C ILE A 99 -11.01 -11.92 11.17
N GLN A 100 -10.23 -12.87 11.68
CA GLN A 100 -9.42 -12.67 12.86
C GLN A 100 -8.09 -11.97 12.55
N ALA A 101 -7.76 -10.90 13.26
CA ALA A 101 -6.46 -10.22 13.18
C ALA A 101 -5.54 -10.67 14.32
N ALA A 102 -4.50 -11.42 14.01
CA ALA A 102 -3.44 -11.88 14.91
C ALA A 102 -2.16 -11.06 14.63
N VAL A 103 -2.18 -9.79 15.03
CA VAL A 103 -1.11 -8.81 14.79
C VAL A 103 -0.10 -8.75 15.94
N GLY A 104 1.06 -8.17 15.69
CA GLY A 104 2.18 -8.10 16.65
C GLY A 104 2.76 -9.47 16.95
N GLN A 105 2.70 -10.41 16.02
CA GLN A 105 3.14 -11.80 16.17
C GLN A 105 3.99 -12.26 14.99
N GLY A 106 5.13 -12.85 15.27
CA GLY A 106 6.02 -13.44 14.25
C GLY A 106 5.73 -14.93 14.06
N VAL A 107 5.59 -15.37 12.79
CA VAL A 107 5.50 -16.79 12.47
C VAL A 107 6.81 -17.49 12.83
N LYS A 108 6.72 -18.65 13.51
CA LYS A 108 7.85 -19.47 13.92
C LYS A 108 7.95 -20.75 13.10
N SER A 109 6.82 -21.45 12.90
CA SER A 109 6.79 -22.72 12.16
C SER A 109 5.44 -22.96 11.48
N PHE A 110 5.47 -23.88 10.53
CA PHE A 110 4.31 -24.55 9.99
C PHE A 110 4.33 -25.99 10.48
N GLU A 111 3.22 -26.47 11.01
CA GLU A 111 3.04 -27.88 11.31
C GLU A 111 2.28 -28.57 10.18
N GLY A 112 2.59 -29.83 9.96
CA GLY A 112 1.97 -30.60 8.90
C GLY A 112 1.75 -32.08 9.28
N LYS A 113 0.80 -32.68 8.60
CA LYS A 113 0.52 -34.11 8.66
C LYS A 113 0.34 -34.62 7.24
N ASP A 114 0.96 -35.78 6.95
CA ASP A 114 0.90 -36.41 5.62
C ASP A 114 1.28 -35.48 4.45
N GLY A 115 2.27 -34.60 4.70
CA GLY A 115 2.75 -33.62 3.71
C GLY A 115 1.83 -32.40 3.48
N GLN A 116 0.73 -32.25 4.25
CA GLN A 116 -0.20 -31.13 4.19
C GLN A 116 0.01 -30.21 5.40
N VAL A 117 -0.14 -28.89 5.22
CA VAL A 117 -0.17 -27.97 6.36
C VAL A 117 -1.43 -28.20 7.21
N THR A 118 -1.27 -28.15 8.53
CA THR A 118 -2.37 -28.29 9.48
C THR A 118 -2.49 -27.11 10.43
N SER A 119 -1.40 -26.34 10.61
CA SER A 119 -1.41 -25.15 11.47
C SER A 119 -0.22 -24.24 11.22
N VAL A 120 -0.33 -23.01 11.73
CA VAL A 120 0.73 -21.99 11.81
C VAL A 120 0.95 -21.65 13.27
N THR A 121 2.20 -21.79 13.75
CA THR A 121 2.61 -21.37 15.09
C THR A 121 3.36 -20.05 15.03
N THR A 122 2.98 -19.12 15.91
CA THR A 122 3.64 -17.83 16.12
C THR A 122 4.33 -17.81 17.48
N ASP A 123 4.96 -16.70 17.83
CA ASP A 123 5.49 -16.44 19.18
C ASP A 123 4.40 -16.23 20.24
N LYS A 124 3.12 -16.06 19.84
CA LYS A 124 2.00 -15.78 20.75
C LYS A 124 0.78 -16.68 20.58
N GLY A 125 0.71 -17.48 19.53
CA GLY A 125 -0.48 -18.28 19.27
C GLY A 125 -0.25 -19.43 18.28
N HIS A 126 -1.27 -20.26 18.18
CA HIS A 126 -1.35 -21.42 17.29
C HIS A 126 -2.65 -21.36 16.52
N TYR A 127 -2.59 -21.41 15.19
CA TYR A 127 -3.72 -21.18 14.30
C TYR A 127 -3.92 -22.40 13.37
N PRO A 128 -5.05 -23.10 13.44
CA PRO A 128 -5.38 -24.16 12.49
C PRO A 128 -5.38 -23.62 11.05
N ALA A 129 -4.82 -24.38 10.11
CA ALA A 129 -4.72 -23.96 8.72
C ALA A 129 -4.81 -25.16 7.77
N ASP A 130 -5.83 -25.18 6.92
CA ASP A 130 -5.92 -26.06 5.76
C ASP A 130 -5.24 -25.45 4.54
N LEU A 131 -5.04 -24.13 4.59
CA LEU A 131 -4.38 -23.32 3.57
C LEU A 131 -3.61 -22.17 4.23
N VAL A 132 -2.39 -21.95 3.79
CA VAL A 132 -1.58 -20.79 4.16
C VAL A 132 -1.26 -19.96 2.92
N ILE A 133 -1.48 -18.64 3.02
CA ILE A 133 -1.14 -17.67 1.98
C ILE A 133 -0.05 -16.75 2.53
N SER A 134 1.15 -16.86 1.96
CA SER A 134 2.27 -16.01 2.34
C SER A 134 2.29 -14.72 1.51
N ALA A 135 2.00 -13.60 2.16
CA ALA A 135 2.00 -12.23 1.64
C ALA A 135 2.93 -11.30 2.45
N ALA A 136 3.94 -11.86 3.12
CA ALA A 136 4.83 -11.19 4.08
C ALA A 136 5.90 -10.27 3.43
N GLY A 137 5.59 -9.69 2.28
CA GLY A 137 6.47 -8.76 1.57
C GLY A 137 7.25 -9.40 0.42
N ILE A 138 8.12 -8.61 -0.17
CA ILE A 138 8.90 -8.97 -1.35
C ILE A 138 10.36 -8.60 -1.16
N GLN A 139 11.25 -9.39 -1.74
CA GLN A 139 12.68 -9.10 -1.84
C GLN A 139 13.10 -9.09 -3.31
N ALA A 140 13.98 -8.17 -3.68
CA ALA A 140 14.55 -8.12 -5.02
C ALA A 140 15.45 -9.37 -5.24
N ASN A 141 15.26 -10.06 -6.36
CA ASN A 141 16.11 -11.20 -6.72
C ASN A 141 17.28 -10.74 -7.60
N THR A 142 18.21 -10.04 -6.99
CA THR A 142 19.36 -9.38 -7.64
C THR A 142 20.69 -10.05 -7.35
N GLY A 143 20.68 -11.20 -6.66
CA GLY A 143 21.89 -11.90 -6.27
C GLY A 143 22.83 -12.24 -7.43
N MET A 144 22.29 -12.45 -8.65
CA MET A 144 23.08 -12.69 -9.86
C MET A 144 23.84 -11.45 -10.37
N LEU A 145 23.49 -10.26 -9.87
CA LEU A 145 24.12 -8.99 -10.25
C LEU A 145 25.20 -8.54 -9.26
N LYS A 146 25.44 -9.32 -8.20
CA LYS A 146 26.48 -9.02 -7.22
C LYS A 146 27.86 -9.02 -7.88
N GLY A 147 28.57 -7.90 -7.78
CA GLY A 147 29.87 -7.69 -8.44
C GLY A 147 29.77 -7.31 -9.94
N VAL A 148 28.57 -7.16 -10.49
CA VAL A 148 28.34 -6.65 -11.86
C VAL A 148 27.91 -5.19 -11.81
N VAL A 149 26.95 -4.85 -10.92
CA VAL A 149 26.48 -3.49 -10.69
C VAL A 149 26.38 -3.21 -9.19
N ASP A 150 26.34 -1.94 -8.80
CA ASP A 150 26.20 -1.54 -7.41
C ASP A 150 24.81 -1.85 -6.87
N LEU A 151 24.78 -2.55 -5.74
CA LEU A 151 23.57 -2.83 -4.97
C LEU A 151 23.61 -2.04 -3.65
N ASP A 152 22.43 -1.74 -3.10
CA ASP A 152 22.33 -1.25 -1.73
C ASP A 152 22.36 -2.40 -0.70
N ASP A 153 22.30 -2.06 0.60
CA ASP A 153 22.34 -3.04 1.70
C ASP A 153 21.12 -3.99 1.71
N HIS A 154 20.05 -3.64 0.99
CA HIS A 154 18.85 -4.46 0.82
C HIS A 154 18.80 -5.22 -0.51
N GLY A 155 19.88 -5.16 -1.29
CA GLY A 155 20.01 -5.80 -2.58
C GLY A 155 19.28 -5.10 -3.71
N LEU A 156 18.84 -3.84 -3.55
CA LEU A 156 18.26 -3.06 -4.63
C LEU A 156 19.38 -2.48 -5.52
N ILE A 157 19.12 -2.44 -6.81
CA ILE A 157 20.07 -1.92 -7.79
C ILE A 157 20.12 -0.39 -7.67
N LYS A 158 21.33 0.15 -7.44
CA LYS A 158 21.55 1.61 -7.45
C LYS A 158 21.48 2.13 -8.87
N ILE A 159 20.70 3.18 -9.07
CA ILE A 159 20.51 3.84 -10.37
C ILE A 159 20.65 5.35 -10.21
N ASN A 160 21.04 6.00 -11.29
CA ASN A 160 21.00 7.46 -11.39
C ASN A 160 19.60 7.94 -11.83
N ASP A 161 19.44 9.27 -11.97
CA ASP A 161 18.17 9.89 -12.39
C ASP A 161 17.70 9.43 -13.79
N TYR A 162 18.59 8.91 -14.60
CA TYR A 162 18.31 8.42 -15.95
C TYR A 162 18.11 6.91 -16.02
N LEU A 163 18.06 6.23 -14.84
CA LEU A 163 17.86 4.79 -14.66
C LEU A 163 19.05 3.92 -15.09
N GLN A 164 20.24 4.51 -15.28
CA GLN A 164 21.49 3.76 -15.48
C GLN A 164 22.02 3.26 -14.13
N THR A 165 22.62 2.08 -14.15
CA THR A 165 23.34 1.50 -13.04
C THR A 165 24.75 2.08 -12.90
N SER A 166 25.61 1.47 -12.07
CA SER A 166 27.05 1.79 -12.04
C SER A 166 27.79 1.40 -13.33
N ASP A 167 27.22 0.48 -14.13
CA ASP A 167 27.64 0.20 -15.49
C ASP A 167 26.83 1.05 -16.47
N PRO A 168 27.44 1.93 -17.29
CA PRO A 168 26.73 2.85 -18.19
C PRO A 168 25.93 2.16 -19.30
N ASP A 169 26.22 0.91 -19.61
CA ASP A 169 25.53 0.13 -20.63
C ASP A 169 24.32 -0.66 -20.04
N ILE A 170 24.16 -0.64 -18.70
CA ILE A 170 23.10 -1.36 -18.02
C ILE A 170 22.08 -0.39 -17.39
N TYR A 171 20.81 -0.59 -17.73
CA TYR A 171 19.69 0.12 -17.15
C TYR A 171 18.88 -0.83 -16.25
N ALA A 172 18.38 -0.30 -15.11
CA ALA A 172 17.54 -1.07 -14.21
C ALA A 172 16.24 -0.31 -13.88
N VAL A 173 15.13 -1.06 -13.83
CA VAL A 173 13.79 -0.52 -13.62
C VAL A 173 12.92 -1.46 -12.77
N GLY A 174 11.84 -0.93 -12.20
CA GLY A 174 10.84 -1.69 -11.45
C GLY A 174 11.20 -1.95 -10.00
N ASP A 175 10.59 -2.96 -9.42
CA ASP A 175 10.64 -3.27 -7.98
C ASP A 175 12.05 -3.60 -7.44
N ALA A 176 13.00 -3.84 -8.33
CA ALA A 176 14.40 -4.11 -8.00
C ALA A 176 15.24 -2.82 -7.83
N THR A 177 14.65 -1.63 -8.00
CA THR A 177 15.32 -0.34 -7.89
C THR A 177 14.66 0.56 -6.88
N LEU A 178 15.34 1.63 -6.50
CA LEU A 178 14.75 2.76 -5.77
C LEU A 178 14.13 3.75 -6.75
N VAL A 179 13.21 4.59 -6.27
CA VAL A 179 12.60 5.69 -7.03
C VAL A 179 12.72 6.99 -6.27
N PRO A 180 12.90 8.15 -6.96
CA PRO A 180 12.86 9.45 -6.30
C PRO A 180 11.49 9.66 -5.64
N PHE A 181 11.46 9.96 -4.33
CA PHE A 181 10.25 10.16 -3.55
C PHE A 181 10.00 11.65 -3.36
N ALA A 182 8.94 12.16 -3.97
CA ALA A 182 8.65 13.59 -4.06
C ALA A 182 8.59 14.33 -2.72
N PRO A 183 7.95 13.78 -1.65
CA PRO A 183 7.89 14.46 -0.35
C PRO A 183 9.24 14.75 0.30
N THR A 184 10.24 13.88 0.09
CA THR A 184 11.55 14.00 0.75
C THR A 184 12.67 14.42 -0.20
N GLY A 185 12.48 14.28 -1.51
CA GLY A 185 13.53 14.43 -2.52
C GLY A 185 14.59 13.31 -2.48
N LYS A 186 14.47 12.31 -1.60
CA LYS A 186 15.39 11.17 -1.47
C LYS A 186 14.82 9.96 -2.20
N ASN A 187 15.70 9.04 -2.59
CA ASN A 187 15.27 7.78 -3.17
C ASN A 187 14.60 6.88 -2.09
N ASN A 188 13.52 6.21 -2.48
CA ASN A 188 12.80 5.31 -1.59
C ASN A 188 12.35 4.05 -2.34
N ARG A 189 12.08 2.98 -1.58
CA ARG A 189 11.52 1.74 -2.11
C ARG A 189 10.01 1.85 -2.22
N ILE A 190 9.51 1.97 -3.43
CA ILE A 190 8.07 2.07 -3.72
C ILE A 190 7.73 1.10 -4.85
N ALA A 191 7.48 -0.15 -4.48
CA ALA A 191 7.25 -1.26 -5.40
C ALA A 191 5.80 -1.25 -5.93
N LEU A 192 5.53 -0.40 -6.90
CA LEU A 192 4.23 -0.26 -7.56
C LEU A 192 4.37 -0.50 -9.07
N ALA A 193 3.45 -1.28 -9.64
CA ALA A 193 3.43 -1.56 -11.08
C ALA A 193 3.36 -0.29 -11.94
N THR A 194 2.69 0.76 -11.45
CA THR A 194 2.64 2.08 -12.11
C THR A 194 4.01 2.73 -12.21
N ASN A 195 4.83 2.63 -11.16
CA ASN A 195 6.20 3.13 -11.17
C ASN A 195 7.09 2.32 -12.11
N ALA A 196 7.02 0.99 -12.05
CA ALA A 196 7.76 0.11 -12.94
C ALA A 196 7.47 0.41 -14.42
N ARG A 197 6.20 0.66 -14.78
CA ARG A 197 5.80 1.05 -16.14
C ARG A 197 6.34 2.41 -16.57
N ARG A 198 6.31 3.41 -15.67
CA ARG A 198 6.89 4.74 -15.93
C ARG A 198 8.39 4.65 -16.13
N GLN A 199 9.10 3.95 -15.22
CA GLN A 199 10.53 3.72 -15.35
C GLN A 199 10.88 3.00 -16.67
N GLY A 200 10.14 1.96 -17.08
CA GLY A 200 10.34 1.28 -18.34
C GLY A 200 10.25 2.22 -19.56
N ARG A 201 9.29 3.16 -19.55
CA ARG A 201 9.17 4.17 -20.62
C ARG A 201 10.31 5.17 -20.60
N VAL A 202 10.74 5.63 -19.42
CA VAL A 202 11.86 6.56 -19.26
C VAL A 202 13.18 5.89 -19.72
N ALA A 203 13.43 4.64 -19.27
CA ALA A 203 14.61 3.88 -19.68
C ALA A 203 14.67 3.70 -21.21
N ALA A 204 13.56 3.32 -21.84
CA ALA A 204 13.49 3.17 -23.30
C ALA A 204 13.85 4.48 -24.06
N LYS A 205 13.39 5.63 -23.56
CA LYS A 205 13.75 6.94 -24.12
C LYS A 205 15.24 7.25 -23.93
N ASN A 206 15.77 6.93 -22.74
CA ASN A 206 17.18 7.17 -22.42
C ASN A 206 18.12 6.29 -23.25
N LEU A 207 17.75 5.03 -23.50
CA LEU A 207 18.45 4.14 -24.44
C LEU A 207 18.49 4.69 -25.87
N LEU A 208 17.49 5.50 -26.25
CA LEU A 208 17.43 6.19 -27.54
C LEU A 208 18.09 7.59 -27.50
N GLY A 209 18.78 7.95 -26.41
CA GLY A 209 19.55 9.20 -26.31
C GLY A 209 18.77 10.43 -25.83
N THR A 210 17.51 10.28 -25.35
CA THR A 210 16.67 11.45 -24.97
C THR A 210 17.13 12.17 -23.70
N LYS A 211 17.86 11.51 -22.80
CA LYS A 211 18.27 12.02 -21.45
C LYS A 211 17.09 12.58 -20.64
N LEU A 212 16.08 11.74 -20.41
CA LEU A 212 14.93 12.06 -19.60
C LEU A 212 15.14 11.58 -18.15
N ALA A 213 15.15 12.50 -17.19
CA ALA A 213 15.19 12.14 -15.78
C ALA A 213 13.86 11.52 -15.33
N MET A 214 13.92 10.52 -14.43
CA MET A 214 12.72 9.94 -13.83
C MET A 214 12.06 10.96 -12.90
N PRO A 215 10.82 11.37 -13.16
CA PRO A 215 10.10 12.25 -12.23
C PRO A 215 9.92 11.60 -10.85
N ALA A 216 10.05 12.41 -9.80
CA ALA A 216 9.77 11.95 -8.45
C ALA A 216 8.30 11.53 -8.30
N VAL A 217 8.05 10.50 -7.50
CA VAL A 217 6.72 9.91 -7.27
C VAL A 217 6.30 10.06 -5.83
N SER A 218 4.98 10.08 -5.58
CA SER A 218 4.43 10.20 -4.22
C SER A 218 4.03 8.84 -3.62
N GLY A 219 4.11 7.74 -4.36
CA GLY A 219 3.72 6.41 -3.86
C GLY A 219 2.21 6.28 -3.65
N SER A 220 1.42 6.83 -4.58
CA SER A 220 -0.04 6.78 -4.50
C SER A 220 -0.58 5.38 -4.73
N SER A 221 -1.49 4.94 -3.86
CA SER A 221 -2.13 3.63 -3.93
C SER A 221 -3.55 3.69 -3.37
N ALA A 222 -4.40 2.78 -3.83
CA ALA A 222 -5.77 2.64 -3.38
C ALA A 222 -6.13 1.16 -3.24
N LEU A 223 -7.10 0.86 -2.36
CA LEU A 223 -7.65 -0.47 -2.16
C LEU A 223 -9.11 -0.36 -1.71
N SER A 224 -9.89 -1.40 -1.97
CA SER A 224 -11.18 -1.62 -1.34
C SER A 224 -11.09 -2.77 -0.35
N VAL A 225 -11.79 -2.64 0.78
CA VAL A 225 -11.92 -3.68 1.81
C VAL A 225 -13.39 -3.75 2.19
N PHE A 226 -14.08 -4.77 1.75
CA PHE A 226 -15.54 -4.90 1.82
C PHE A 226 -16.25 -3.66 1.29
N ASP A 227 -16.89 -2.87 2.17
CA ASP A 227 -17.63 -1.67 1.79
C ASP A 227 -16.75 -0.42 1.75
N TYR A 228 -15.54 -0.47 2.33
CA TYR A 228 -14.67 0.70 2.37
C TYR A 228 -13.72 0.78 1.19
N HIS A 229 -13.62 1.98 0.64
CA HIS A 229 -12.63 2.38 -0.35
C HIS A 229 -11.66 3.35 0.29
N PHE A 230 -10.38 3.11 0.17
CA PHE A 230 -9.37 4.03 0.70
C PHE A 230 -8.21 4.23 -0.27
N ALA A 231 -7.58 5.38 -0.15
CA ALA A 231 -6.37 5.70 -0.89
C ALA A 231 -5.40 6.52 -0.04
N SER A 232 -4.13 6.41 -0.36
CA SER A 232 -3.08 7.19 0.29
C SER A 232 -1.99 7.62 -0.69
N THR A 233 -1.31 8.73 -0.37
CA THR A 233 -0.19 9.26 -1.12
C THR A 233 0.80 9.96 -0.19
N GLY A 234 2.07 10.00 -0.55
CA GLY A 234 3.09 10.71 0.21
C GLY A 234 3.39 10.11 1.58
N VAL A 235 3.76 10.99 2.51
CA VAL A 235 4.12 10.67 3.90
C VAL A 235 2.85 10.41 4.72
N LYS A 236 2.88 9.36 5.55
CA LYS A 236 1.90 9.11 6.61
C LYS A 236 2.54 9.50 7.94
N ALA A 237 1.77 10.11 8.84
CA ALA A 237 2.28 10.53 10.14
C ALA A 237 2.93 9.35 10.91
N GLY A 238 2.31 8.18 10.89
CA GLY A 238 2.83 6.97 11.55
C GLY A 238 4.13 6.39 10.95
N THR A 239 4.61 6.91 9.81
CA THR A 239 5.87 6.46 9.17
C THR A 239 6.87 7.59 8.94
N ALA A 240 6.53 8.82 9.33
CA ALA A 240 7.34 10.02 9.09
C ALA A 240 8.74 9.91 9.72
N ASP A 241 8.83 9.44 10.97
CA ASP A 241 10.10 9.25 11.67
C ASP A 241 11.08 8.35 10.90
N LYS A 242 10.58 7.25 10.32
CA LYS A 242 11.39 6.32 9.51
C LYS A 242 11.93 6.96 8.24
N LEU A 243 11.25 7.98 7.75
CA LEU A 243 11.66 8.76 6.58
C LEU A 243 12.54 9.96 6.95
N GLY A 244 12.69 10.26 8.24
CA GLY A 244 13.38 11.45 8.74
C GLY A 244 12.69 12.73 8.31
N VAL A 245 11.34 12.74 8.37
CA VAL A 245 10.49 13.86 7.95
C VAL A 245 9.77 14.41 9.16
N ASP A 246 9.96 15.71 9.41
CA ASP A 246 9.14 16.44 10.36
C ASP A 246 7.81 16.81 9.71
N CYS A 247 6.70 16.43 10.33
CA CYS A 247 5.38 16.69 9.78
C CYS A 247 4.30 16.79 10.86
N GLU A 248 3.31 17.56 10.55
CA GLU A 248 2.03 17.61 11.26
C GLU A 248 0.91 17.04 10.39
N SER A 249 -0.23 16.74 11.03
CA SER A 249 -1.40 16.21 10.31
C SER A 249 -2.69 16.74 10.92
N VAL A 250 -3.67 16.91 10.05
CA VAL A 250 -5.06 17.19 10.45
C VAL A 250 -5.98 16.13 9.88
N LEU A 251 -6.90 15.63 10.70
CA LEU A 251 -7.98 14.74 10.29
C LEU A 251 -9.28 15.54 10.18
N VAL A 252 -9.97 15.36 9.07
CA VAL A 252 -11.35 15.81 8.83
C VAL A 252 -12.22 14.57 8.72
N THR A 253 -13.33 14.57 9.47
CA THR A 253 -14.40 13.60 9.34
C THR A 253 -15.66 14.38 9.00
N ASP A 254 -16.30 14.04 7.90
CA ASP A 254 -17.49 14.70 7.39
C ASP A 254 -18.30 13.75 6.52
N THR A 255 -19.38 14.22 5.89
CA THR A 255 -20.10 13.46 4.86
C THR A 255 -19.58 13.81 3.47
N VAL A 256 -19.68 12.91 2.50
CA VAL A 256 -19.22 13.15 1.11
C VAL A 256 -19.99 14.25 0.40
N ARG A 257 -21.25 14.48 0.81
CA ARG A 257 -22.15 15.50 0.28
C ARG A 257 -22.67 16.40 1.41
N PRO A 258 -23.38 17.51 1.10
CA PRO A 258 -23.95 18.38 2.15
C PRO A 258 -24.90 17.64 3.10
N ALA A 259 -24.98 18.12 4.34
CA ALA A 259 -25.79 17.49 5.39
C ALA A 259 -27.31 17.42 5.10
N PHE A 260 -27.82 18.19 4.12
CA PHE A 260 -29.22 18.10 3.70
C PHE A 260 -29.48 16.94 2.71
N VAL A 261 -28.44 16.26 2.21
CA VAL A 261 -28.56 15.03 1.44
C VAL A 261 -28.69 13.88 2.42
N PRO A 262 -29.75 13.05 2.35
CA PRO A 262 -29.97 11.96 3.28
C PRO A 262 -28.91 10.86 3.17
N ASP A 263 -28.70 10.11 4.26
CA ASP A 263 -27.75 9.00 4.30
C ASP A 263 -28.15 7.87 3.35
N ASP A 264 -29.45 7.56 3.21
CA ASP A 264 -30.00 6.56 2.30
C ASP A 264 -29.82 6.93 0.82
N ALA A 265 -29.50 8.16 0.52
CA ALA A 265 -29.07 8.60 -0.80
C ALA A 265 -27.54 8.41 -1.06
N GLY A 266 -26.85 7.70 -0.19
CA GLY A 266 -25.42 7.44 -0.29
C GLY A 266 -24.55 8.61 0.16
N ASN A 267 -24.98 9.32 1.21
CA ASN A 267 -24.20 10.39 1.85
C ASN A 267 -23.37 9.85 3.02
N ASP A 268 -22.51 8.89 2.72
CA ASP A 268 -21.66 8.25 3.73
C ASP A 268 -20.59 9.18 4.28
N GLN A 269 -20.07 8.77 5.43
CA GLN A 269 -18.95 9.45 6.08
C GLN A 269 -17.69 9.35 5.22
N VAL A 270 -16.90 10.43 5.18
CA VAL A 270 -15.56 10.51 4.61
C VAL A 270 -14.56 10.90 5.69
N TRP A 271 -13.46 10.19 5.73
CA TRP A 271 -12.29 10.53 6.56
C TRP A 271 -11.18 10.98 5.62
N PHE A 272 -10.67 12.17 5.85
CA PHE A 272 -9.54 12.71 5.09
C PHE A 272 -8.49 13.25 6.04
N LYS A 273 -7.26 12.72 5.93
CA LYS A 273 -6.11 13.18 6.70
C LYS A 273 -5.10 13.83 5.77
N LEU A 274 -4.74 15.08 6.05
CA LEU A 274 -3.71 15.84 5.35
C LEU A 274 -2.46 15.90 6.20
N THR A 275 -1.31 15.56 5.63
CA THR A 275 0.02 15.65 6.27
C THR A 275 0.82 16.75 5.58
N TYR A 276 1.43 17.64 6.37
CA TYR A 276 2.15 18.81 5.88
C TYR A 276 3.39 19.11 6.73
N ALA A 277 4.32 19.89 6.17
CA ALA A 277 5.50 20.36 6.88
C ALA A 277 5.12 21.51 7.82
N PRO A 278 5.53 21.48 9.11
CA PRO A 278 5.17 22.53 10.07
C PRO A 278 5.89 23.86 9.79
N THR A 279 6.97 23.85 9.01
CA THR A 279 7.80 25.03 8.74
C THR A 279 7.26 25.96 7.67
N ASP A 280 6.65 25.39 6.62
CA ASP A 280 6.23 26.14 5.42
C ASP A 280 4.83 25.74 4.91
N GLY A 281 4.16 24.82 5.59
CA GLY A 281 2.85 24.31 5.21
C GLY A 281 2.86 23.45 3.95
N ARG A 282 4.01 23.05 3.45
CA ARG A 282 4.13 22.23 2.22
C ARG A 282 3.42 20.90 2.40
N ILE A 283 2.61 20.51 1.42
CA ILE A 283 1.87 19.25 1.45
C ILE A 283 2.84 18.08 1.26
N LEU A 284 2.82 17.15 2.21
CA LEU A 284 3.70 15.98 2.24
C LEU A 284 2.96 14.66 1.98
N GLY A 285 1.66 14.59 2.29
CA GLY A 285 0.89 13.38 2.12
C GLY A 285 -0.59 13.54 2.43
N ALA A 286 -1.38 12.54 2.07
CA ALA A 286 -2.76 12.45 2.50
C ALA A 286 -3.27 11.01 2.47
N GLN A 287 -4.37 10.79 3.19
CA GLN A 287 -5.14 9.56 3.25
C GLN A 287 -6.61 9.90 3.17
N ILE A 288 -7.38 9.11 2.43
CA ILE A 288 -8.84 9.25 2.32
C ILE A 288 -9.50 7.90 2.43
N MET A 289 -10.68 7.85 3.05
CA MET A 289 -11.50 6.65 3.16
C MET A 289 -12.98 7.01 3.25
N SER A 290 -13.83 6.21 2.59
CA SER A 290 -15.28 6.27 2.69
C SER A 290 -15.88 4.94 2.19
N LYS A 291 -17.19 4.73 2.42
CA LYS A 291 -17.95 3.70 1.72
C LYS A 291 -18.33 4.11 0.30
N VAL A 292 -18.39 5.41 0.02
CA VAL A 292 -18.45 5.92 -1.36
C VAL A 292 -17.04 5.97 -1.93
N ASP A 293 -16.87 5.59 -3.20
CA ASP A 293 -15.55 5.68 -3.85
C ASP A 293 -15.16 7.14 -4.11
N VAL A 294 -14.35 7.67 -3.21
CA VAL A 294 -13.72 9.00 -3.28
C VAL A 294 -12.21 8.92 -3.48
N THR A 295 -11.68 7.74 -3.80
CA THR A 295 -10.25 7.46 -3.86
C THR A 295 -9.50 8.34 -4.87
N ALA A 296 -10.17 8.75 -5.95
CA ALA A 296 -9.60 9.61 -6.99
C ALA A 296 -9.09 10.97 -6.46
N ASN A 297 -9.64 11.48 -5.34
CA ASN A 297 -9.20 12.74 -4.72
C ASN A 297 -7.71 12.71 -4.32
N ILE A 298 -7.16 11.53 -4.03
CA ILE A 298 -5.74 11.36 -3.72
C ILE A 298 -4.83 11.76 -4.88
N ASN A 299 -5.29 11.68 -6.13
CA ASN A 299 -4.51 12.10 -7.28
C ASN A 299 -4.26 13.62 -7.28
N THR A 300 -5.21 14.43 -6.79
CA THR A 300 -5.05 15.87 -6.60
C THR A 300 -3.92 16.15 -5.61
N ILE A 301 -3.89 15.44 -4.48
CA ILE A 301 -2.81 15.59 -3.49
C ILE A 301 -1.47 15.10 -4.03
N SER A 302 -1.46 13.99 -4.79
CA SER A 302 -0.22 13.53 -5.44
C SER A 302 0.36 14.59 -6.39
N LEU A 303 -0.51 15.29 -7.15
CA LEU A 303 -0.11 16.41 -8.01
C LEU A 303 0.38 17.60 -7.18
N ALA A 304 -0.34 17.95 -6.10
CA ALA A 304 0.05 19.02 -5.20
C ALA A 304 1.45 18.80 -4.59
N ILE A 305 1.75 17.56 -4.14
CA ILE A 305 3.08 17.19 -3.64
C ILE A 305 4.14 17.36 -4.73
N GLN A 306 3.88 16.89 -5.94
CA GLN A 306 4.81 16.98 -7.06
C GLN A 306 5.06 18.44 -7.47
N ALA A 307 4.04 19.28 -7.41
CA ALA A 307 4.10 20.71 -7.67
C ALA A 307 4.62 21.52 -6.46
N LYS A 308 4.91 20.88 -5.32
CA LYS A 308 5.37 21.49 -4.06
C LYS A 308 4.38 22.55 -3.53
N LEU A 309 3.08 22.33 -3.72
CA LEU A 309 2.04 23.19 -3.19
C LEU A 309 1.95 23.09 -1.67
N THR A 310 1.41 24.15 -1.07
CA THR A 310 1.23 24.32 0.39
C THR A 310 -0.24 24.12 0.77
N VAL A 311 -0.50 24.07 2.08
CA VAL A 311 -1.86 24.09 2.62
C VAL A 311 -2.57 25.41 2.28
N TYR A 312 -1.84 26.51 2.08
CA TYR A 312 -2.40 27.82 1.68
C TYR A 312 -2.94 27.76 0.24
N ASP A 313 -2.23 27.09 -0.67
CA ASP A 313 -2.68 26.90 -2.05
C ASP A 313 -3.93 26.02 -2.09
N LEU A 314 -3.96 24.93 -1.32
CA LEU A 314 -5.05 23.96 -1.31
C LEU A 314 -6.32 24.49 -0.64
N ALA A 315 -6.19 25.37 0.37
CA ALA A 315 -7.30 25.83 1.20
C ALA A 315 -8.40 26.56 0.40
N TYR A 316 -8.02 27.21 -0.69
CA TYR A 316 -8.92 28.02 -1.51
C TYR A 316 -8.89 27.61 -2.99
N THR A 317 -8.36 26.41 -3.30
CA THR A 317 -8.44 25.86 -4.65
C THR A 317 -9.90 25.74 -5.08
N ASP A 318 -10.21 26.18 -6.30
CA ASP A 318 -11.53 26.11 -6.90
C ASP A 318 -11.87 24.67 -7.26
N PHE A 319 -12.57 23.98 -6.36
CA PHE A 319 -13.17 22.67 -6.61
C PHE A 319 -14.66 22.88 -6.96
N PHE A 320 -15.18 22.05 -7.86
CA PHE A 320 -16.58 22.13 -8.22
C PHE A 320 -17.51 21.83 -7.03
N PHE A 321 -18.71 22.42 -7.04
CA PHE A 321 -19.79 22.07 -6.14
C PHE A 321 -21.06 21.70 -6.89
N GLN A 322 -21.62 20.57 -6.52
CA GLN A 322 -22.98 20.15 -6.87
C GLN A 322 -23.43 19.17 -5.76
N PRO A 323 -24.63 19.36 -5.17
CA PRO A 323 -25.07 18.59 -3.99
C PRO A 323 -25.08 17.06 -4.18
N GLY A 324 -25.24 16.59 -5.43
CA GLY A 324 -25.18 15.16 -5.75
C GLY A 324 -23.77 14.58 -5.80
N PHE A 325 -22.72 15.41 -5.82
CA PHE A 325 -21.34 14.97 -6.03
C PHE A 325 -20.38 15.38 -4.94
N ASP A 326 -20.50 16.62 -4.42
CA ASP A 326 -19.52 17.17 -3.48
C ASP A 326 -20.19 18.23 -2.57
N ARG A 327 -19.43 18.73 -1.62
CA ARG A 327 -19.76 19.78 -0.68
C ARG A 327 -19.36 21.15 -1.22
N PRO A 328 -19.96 22.28 -0.72
CA PRO A 328 -19.53 23.64 -1.09
C PRO A 328 -18.04 23.90 -0.81
N TRP A 329 -17.49 23.28 0.26
CA TRP A 329 -16.07 23.18 0.54
C TRP A 329 -15.70 21.70 0.49
N ASN A 330 -14.91 21.33 -0.51
CA ASN A 330 -14.39 19.96 -0.61
C ASN A 330 -13.60 19.59 0.65
N VAL A 331 -13.60 18.32 1.03
CA VAL A 331 -12.90 17.84 2.23
C VAL A 331 -11.41 18.20 2.25
N MET A 332 -10.79 18.34 1.07
CA MET A 332 -9.39 18.76 0.93
C MET A 332 -9.21 20.26 1.30
N ASN A 333 -10.14 21.15 0.87
CA ASN A 333 -10.13 22.55 1.29
C ASN A 333 -10.29 22.67 2.81
N VAL A 334 -11.26 21.95 3.39
CA VAL A 334 -11.52 21.94 4.84
C VAL A 334 -10.30 21.49 5.63
N ALA A 335 -9.63 20.44 5.18
CA ALA A 335 -8.40 19.96 5.82
C ALA A 335 -7.27 20.99 5.73
N ALA A 336 -7.09 21.62 4.58
CA ALA A 336 -6.07 22.67 4.40
C ALA A 336 -6.35 23.91 5.27
N GLN A 337 -7.61 24.37 5.34
CA GLN A 337 -8.01 25.46 6.25
C GLN A 337 -7.76 25.11 7.71
N LYS A 338 -8.00 23.85 8.11
CA LYS A 338 -7.71 23.36 9.47
C LYS A 338 -6.21 23.33 9.75
N ALA A 339 -5.40 22.94 8.75
CA ALA A 339 -3.94 22.97 8.85
C ALA A 339 -3.39 24.39 9.01
N ILE A 340 -3.90 25.37 8.26
CA ILE A 340 -3.53 26.79 8.41
C ILE A 340 -3.78 27.26 9.84
N LYS A 341 -4.97 26.99 10.40
CA LYS A 341 -5.29 27.34 11.79
C LYS A 341 -4.38 26.67 12.83
N ALA A 342 -3.79 25.52 12.51
CA ALA A 342 -2.82 24.86 13.38
C ALA A 342 -1.44 25.53 13.29
N LEU A 343 -1.02 25.94 12.08
CA LEU A 343 0.25 26.65 11.85
C LEU A 343 0.29 28.09 12.43
N GLU A 344 -0.88 28.72 12.61
CA GLU A 344 -1.00 30.08 13.16
C GLU A 344 -0.99 30.12 14.70
N LYS A 345 -0.94 28.97 15.38
CA LYS A 345 -0.89 28.84 16.85
C LYS A 345 0.53 28.72 17.38
#